data_cca69fb25b0d018ea31d923940a623cd
#
_entry.id   cca69fb25b0d018ea31d923940a623cd
#
_cell.length_a   1.000
_cell.length_b   1.000
_cell.length_c   1.000
_cell.angle_alpha   90.00
_cell.angle_beta   90.00
_cell.angle_gamma   90.00
#
_symmetry.space_group_name_H-M   'P 1'
#
loop_
_entity.id
_entity.type
_entity.pdbx_description
1 polymer ?
#
loop_
_entity_poly.entity_id
_entity_poly.type
_entity_poly.pdbx_seq_one_letter_code
_entity_poly.pdbx_strand_id
1 'polypeptide(L)'
;MKRDLLLIGVLLFCNQCFSWDLSGIAGSRSNAMGNFSVALHDFWSVQNNPAGMADFRTISLGFSYENRFFMKELSYYNGAFVLPVNFGTFGLSFSRFGFENYNENKFGLAFARAFSPYLKMGLKLDYLLFNFNDDYEKKKAATFELGLQSDITDNLCIGVYIFNPHHAKLKTLHNIRLPVVFRFGL
;
A
#
# COMPACT_ATOMS: atom_id res chain seq x y z
N MET A 1 -36.15 -13.37 -11.64
CA MET A 1 -36.19 -13.60 -10.18
C MET A 1 -34.85 -14.06 -9.57
N LYS A 2 -34.30 -15.24 -9.90
CA LYS A 2 -32.99 -15.67 -9.27
C LYS A 2 -31.81 -14.77 -9.62
N ARG A 3 -31.74 -14.27 -10.86
CA ARG A 3 -30.67 -13.37 -11.34
C ARG A 3 -30.76 -11.99 -10.68
N ASP A 4 -31.96 -11.49 -10.45
CA ASP A 4 -32.20 -10.19 -9.83
C ASP A 4 -31.95 -10.22 -8.32
N LEU A 5 -32.22 -11.38 -7.70
CA LEU A 5 -31.87 -11.63 -6.27
C LEU A 5 -30.36 -11.66 -6.04
N LEU A 6 -29.60 -12.18 -7.00
CA LEU A 6 -28.13 -12.26 -6.96
C LEU A 6 -27.50 -10.87 -7.14
N LEU A 7 -28.06 -10.04 -8.02
CA LEU A 7 -27.65 -8.64 -8.20
C LEU A 7 -27.94 -7.79 -6.95
N ILE A 8 -29.09 -7.97 -6.32
CA ILE A 8 -29.46 -7.30 -5.07
C ILE A 8 -28.53 -7.76 -3.93
N GLY A 9 -28.19 -9.05 -3.86
CA GLY A 9 -27.22 -9.58 -2.89
C GLY A 9 -25.83 -8.97 -3.04
N VAL A 10 -25.32 -8.81 -4.25
CA VAL A 10 -24.02 -8.16 -4.53
C VAL A 10 -24.05 -6.67 -4.18
N LEU A 11 -25.15 -5.97 -4.47
CA LEU A 11 -25.31 -4.55 -4.10
C LEU A 11 -25.40 -4.33 -2.59
N LEU A 12 -26.00 -5.26 -1.84
CA LEU A 12 -26.08 -5.16 -0.37
C LEU A 12 -24.74 -5.44 0.34
N PHE A 13 -23.84 -6.20 -0.28
CA PHE A 13 -22.47 -6.42 0.25
C PHE A 13 -21.53 -5.23 0.06
N CYS A 14 -21.88 -4.25 -0.76
CA CYS A 14 -21.04 -3.09 -1.08
C CYS A 14 -21.09 -1.95 -0.03
N ASN A 15 -21.78 -2.12 1.10
CA ASN A 15 -22.07 -1.02 2.05
C ASN A 15 -21.06 -0.80 3.17
N GLN A 16 -19.84 -1.38 3.08
CA GLN A 16 -18.79 -1.15 4.08
C GLN A 16 -17.55 -0.49 3.45
N CYS A 17 -17.75 0.61 2.73
CA CYS A 17 -16.62 1.45 2.31
C CYS A 17 -16.14 2.32 3.46
N PHE A 18 -15.30 1.80 4.33
CA PHE A 18 -14.46 2.64 5.17
C PHE A 18 -13.33 3.20 4.31
N SER A 19 -13.43 4.46 3.93
CA SER A 19 -12.36 5.17 3.23
C SER A 19 -11.31 5.63 4.22
N TRP A 20 -10.25 4.85 4.37
CA TRP A 20 -9.02 5.28 4.99
C TRP A 20 -7.90 5.18 3.96
N ASP A 21 -7.30 6.31 3.60
CA ASP A 21 -6.38 6.40 2.48
C ASP A 21 -4.90 6.20 2.84
N LEU A 22 -4.60 5.75 4.07
CA LEU A 22 -3.21 5.47 4.51
C LEU A 22 -2.49 4.40 3.68
N SER A 23 -3.24 3.59 2.98
CA SER A 23 -2.73 2.58 2.06
C SER A 23 -2.73 3.07 0.61
N GLY A 24 -2.60 4.39 0.41
CA GLY A 24 -2.61 5.02 -0.91
C GLY A 24 -1.73 4.27 -1.89
N ILE A 25 -2.27 3.98 -3.06
CA ILE A 25 -1.55 3.31 -4.14
C ILE A 25 -0.65 4.33 -4.81
N ALA A 26 0.62 4.00 -4.96
CA ALA A 26 1.58 4.85 -5.61
C ALA A 26 1.75 4.50 -7.09
N GLY A 27 2.01 5.52 -7.89
CA GLY A 27 2.37 5.39 -9.30
C GLY A 27 1.23 5.63 -10.27
N SER A 28 1.49 6.41 -11.29
CA SER A 28 0.51 6.79 -12.33
C SER A 28 -0.03 5.58 -13.10
N ARG A 29 0.79 4.55 -13.31
CA ARG A 29 0.36 3.31 -13.97
C ARG A 29 -0.74 2.61 -13.17
N SER A 30 -0.52 2.41 -11.88
CA SER A 30 -1.51 1.78 -10.98
C SER A 30 -2.81 2.57 -10.93
N ASN A 31 -2.70 3.91 -10.81
CA ASN A 31 -3.86 4.80 -10.79
C ASN A 31 -4.65 4.75 -12.11
N ALA A 32 -3.96 4.75 -13.25
CA ALA A 32 -4.61 4.64 -14.58
C ALA A 32 -5.31 3.30 -14.79
N MET A 33 -4.85 2.23 -14.12
CA MET A 33 -5.46 0.90 -14.15
C MET A 33 -6.53 0.69 -13.07
N GLY A 34 -7.10 1.77 -12.53
CA GLY A 34 -8.13 1.68 -11.49
C GLY A 34 -7.62 1.15 -10.15
N ASN A 35 -6.39 1.49 -9.79
CA ASN A 35 -5.69 1.05 -8.58
C ASN A 35 -5.35 -0.46 -8.56
N PHE A 36 -5.34 -1.10 -9.73
CA PHE A 36 -4.86 -2.47 -9.87
C PHE A 36 -3.32 -2.48 -9.75
N SER A 37 -2.81 -2.97 -8.65
CA SER A 37 -1.37 -2.88 -8.35
C SER A 37 -0.79 -4.10 -7.65
N VAL A 38 -1.63 -4.97 -7.10
CA VAL A 38 -1.20 -6.07 -6.21
C VAL A 38 -0.36 -7.12 -6.94
N ALA A 39 -0.67 -7.38 -8.21
CA ALA A 39 0.05 -8.32 -9.06
C ALA A 39 1.07 -7.65 -10.00
N LEU A 40 1.26 -6.31 -9.93
CA LEU A 40 2.23 -5.62 -10.77
C LEU A 40 3.67 -5.83 -10.24
N HIS A 41 4.60 -5.99 -11.20
CA HIS A 41 6.05 -6.04 -10.97
C HIS A 41 6.67 -4.74 -11.47
N ASP A 42 6.38 -3.62 -10.81
CA ASP A 42 6.93 -2.32 -11.18
C ASP A 42 7.62 -1.63 -10.00
N PHE A 43 8.25 -0.49 -10.28
CA PHE A 43 9.00 0.28 -9.27
C PHE A 43 8.16 0.58 -8.03
N TRP A 44 6.85 0.88 -8.20
CA TRP A 44 5.97 1.23 -7.10
C TRP A 44 5.50 0.03 -6.27
N SER A 45 5.93 -1.19 -6.62
CA SER A 45 5.69 -2.38 -5.80
C SER A 45 6.22 -2.22 -4.38
N VAL A 46 7.27 -1.42 -4.16
CA VAL A 46 7.78 -1.07 -2.82
C VAL A 46 6.69 -0.50 -1.91
N GLN A 47 5.66 0.16 -2.47
CA GLN A 47 4.52 0.70 -1.73
C GLN A 47 3.25 -0.12 -1.90
N ASN A 48 3.05 -0.72 -3.08
CA ASN A 48 1.79 -1.35 -3.46
C ASN A 48 1.69 -2.81 -3.04
N ASN A 49 2.78 -3.56 -3.24
CA ASN A 49 2.96 -4.95 -2.80
C ASN A 49 4.46 -5.28 -2.75
N PRO A 50 5.08 -5.33 -1.57
CA PRO A 50 6.53 -5.48 -1.46
C PRO A 50 7.09 -6.72 -2.13
N ALA A 51 6.29 -7.79 -2.36
CA ALA A 51 6.74 -8.98 -3.08
C ALA A 51 7.21 -8.68 -4.50
N GLY A 52 6.58 -7.72 -5.19
CA GLY A 52 6.94 -7.33 -6.55
C GLY A 52 8.33 -6.70 -6.69
N MET A 53 8.98 -6.33 -5.58
CA MET A 53 10.36 -5.86 -5.61
C MET A 53 11.37 -7.00 -5.85
N ALA A 54 11.01 -8.25 -5.65
CA ALA A 54 11.95 -9.37 -5.71
C ALA A 54 12.64 -9.52 -7.07
N ASP A 55 12.03 -9.02 -8.14
CA ASP A 55 12.56 -9.08 -9.51
C ASP A 55 13.46 -7.91 -9.89
N PHE A 56 13.58 -6.91 -9.06
CA PHE A 56 14.44 -5.76 -9.36
C PHE A 56 15.92 -6.17 -9.44
N ARG A 57 16.60 -5.63 -10.46
CA ARG A 57 18.03 -5.90 -10.73
C ARG A 57 18.86 -4.63 -10.73
N THR A 58 18.22 -3.45 -10.74
CA THR A 58 18.90 -2.15 -10.81
C THR A 58 18.51 -1.28 -9.62
N ILE A 59 19.49 -0.52 -9.10
CA ILE A 59 19.22 0.52 -8.09
C ILE A 59 18.30 1.56 -8.74
N SER A 60 17.23 1.87 -8.04
CA SER A 60 16.20 2.77 -8.57
C SER A 60 15.74 3.75 -7.49
N LEU A 61 15.53 4.99 -7.90
CA LEU A 61 14.96 6.07 -7.10
C LEU A 61 13.83 6.71 -7.90
N GLY A 62 12.72 6.99 -7.25
CA GLY A 62 11.58 7.60 -7.91
C GLY A 62 10.71 8.41 -6.97
N PHE A 63 10.03 9.40 -7.56
CA PHE A 63 9.08 10.25 -6.88
C PHE A 63 7.78 10.31 -7.68
N SER A 64 6.65 10.41 -7.01
CA SER A 64 5.37 10.70 -7.62
C SER A 64 4.61 11.74 -6.82
N TYR A 65 3.86 12.53 -7.53
CA TYR A 65 2.96 13.53 -6.99
C TYR A 65 1.59 13.34 -7.61
N GLU A 66 0.57 13.30 -6.77
CA GLU A 66 -0.84 13.24 -7.17
C GLU A 66 -1.59 14.37 -6.49
N ASN A 67 -2.35 15.13 -7.26
CA ASN A 67 -3.27 16.13 -6.72
C ASN A 67 -4.69 15.68 -7.05
N ARG A 68 -5.47 15.37 -6.02
CA ARG A 68 -6.84 14.91 -6.18
C ARG A 68 -7.79 16.10 -6.23
N PHE A 69 -8.68 16.10 -7.21
CA PHE A 69 -9.70 17.13 -7.42
C PHE A 69 -9.14 18.55 -7.55
N PHE A 70 -7.87 18.72 -7.96
CA PHE A 70 -7.16 19.99 -8.02
C PHE A 70 -7.12 20.76 -6.67
N MET A 71 -7.30 20.04 -5.55
CA MET A 71 -7.25 20.59 -4.20
C MET A 71 -5.89 20.30 -3.58
N LYS A 72 -5.18 21.37 -3.15
CA LYS A 72 -3.85 21.22 -2.52
C LYS A 72 -3.90 20.42 -1.24
N GLU A 73 -5.01 20.45 -0.53
CA GLU A 73 -5.29 19.74 0.71
C GLU A 73 -5.33 18.23 0.51
N LEU A 74 -5.61 17.77 -0.72
CA LEU A 74 -5.68 16.36 -1.09
C LEU A 74 -4.47 15.91 -1.92
N SER A 75 -3.34 16.59 -1.71
CA SER A 75 -2.09 16.24 -2.38
C SER A 75 -1.43 15.03 -1.73
N TYR A 76 -0.91 14.14 -2.58
CA TYR A 76 -0.21 12.93 -2.18
C TYR A 76 1.20 12.91 -2.79
N TYR A 77 2.20 12.81 -1.95
CA TYR A 77 3.61 12.75 -2.33
C TYR A 77 4.16 11.38 -1.99
N ASN A 78 4.85 10.76 -2.92
CA ASN A 78 5.51 9.49 -2.71
C ASN A 78 6.96 9.58 -3.16
N GLY A 79 7.82 8.95 -2.39
CA GLY A 79 9.22 8.71 -2.73
C GLY A 79 9.58 7.26 -2.43
N ALA A 80 10.40 6.68 -3.27
CA ALA A 80 10.88 5.32 -3.04
C ALA A 80 12.31 5.15 -3.55
N PHE A 81 13.05 4.28 -2.86
CA PHE A 81 14.38 3.83 -3.24
C PHE A 81 14.43 2.31 -3.15
N VAL A 82 14.96 1.69 -4.18
CA VAL A 82 15.08 0.22 -4.30
C VAL A 82 16.54 -0.14 -4.50
N LEU A 83 17.03 -1.05 -3.66
CA LEU A 83 18.40 -1.54 -3.66
C LEU A 83 18.42 -3.07 -3.78
N PRO A 84 18.61 -3.62 -4.98
CA PRO A 84 18.82 -5.05 -5.18
C PRO A 84 20.17 -5.48 -4.61
N VAL A 85 20.17 -6.63 -3.93
CA VAL A 85 21.37 -7.31 -3.43
C VAL A 85 21.31 -8.79 -3.80
N ASN A 86 22.42 -9.55 -3.64
CA ASN A 86 22.50 -10.93 -4.10
C ASN A 86 21.46 -11.87 -3.48
N PHE A 87 20.96 -11.59 -2.28
CA PHE A 87 20.02 -12.45 -1.55
C PHE A 87 18.58 -11.93 -1.53
N GLY A 88 18.30 -10.77 -2.15
CA GLY A 88 16.97 -10.16 -2.20
C GLY A 88 17.02 -8.69 -2.57
N THR A 89 15.96 -7.97 -2.31
CA THR A 89 15.85 -6.54 -2.63
C THR A 89 15.37 -5.76 -1.42
N PHE A 90 16.10 -4.73 -1.03
CA PHE A 90 15.68 -3.77 -0.02
C PHE A 90 14.94 -2.60 -0.68
N GLY A 91 13.96 -2.07 0.03
CA GLY A 91 13.21 -0.90 -0.40
C GLY A 91 13.03 0.07 0.76
N LEU A 92 13.20 1.36 0.47
CA LEU A 92 12.78 2.46 1.34
C LEU A 92 11.61 3.16 0.68
N SER A 93 10.61 3.51 1.44
CA SER A 93 9.46 4.26 0.94
C SER A 93 9.10 5.39 1.89
N PHE A 94 8.62 6.47 1.30
CA PHE A 94 8.05 7.60 2.00
C PHE A 94 6.76 7.99 1.31
N SER A 95 5.73 8.25 2.08
CA SER A 95 4.50 8.88 1.58
C SER A 95 4.04 9.98 2.51
N ARG A 96 3.51 11.04 1.92
CA ARG A 96 2.87 12.13 2.64
C ARG A 96 1.55 12.48 1.97
N PHE A 97 0.49 12.53 2.75
CA PHE A 97 -0.84 12.98 2.35
C PHE A 97 -1.25 14.18 3.17
N GLY A 98 -1.96 15.13 2.56
CA GLY A 98 -2.60 16.25 3.24
C GLY A 98 -1.82 17.56 3.17
N PHE A 99 -2.14 18.49 4.07
CA PHE A 99 -1.70 19.88 4.13
C PHE A 99 -1.22 20.29 5.52
N GLU A 100 -0.98 21.58 5.76
CA GLU A 100 -0.37 22.06 7.02
C GLU A 100 -1.17 21.67 8.26
N ASN A 101 -2.50 21.79 8.21
CA ASN A 101 -3.39 21.54 9.36
C ASN A 101 -3.68 20.06 9.59
N TYR A 102 -3.51 19.21 8.56
CA TYR A 102 -3.68 17.77 8.64
C TYR A 102 -2.72 17.09 7.69
N ASN A 103 -1.81 16.32 8.21
CA ASN A 103 -0.96 15.50 7.35
C ASN A 103 -0.65 14.13 7.96
N GLU A 104 -0.55 13.17 7.07
CA GLU A 104 -0.18 11.80 7.35
C GLU A 104 1.15 11.52 6.65
N ASN A 105 2.12 11.03 7.41
CA ASN A 105 3.40 10.63 6.87
C ASN A 105 3.63 9.14 7.17
N LYS A 106 4.05 8.39 6.16
CA LYS A 106 4.39 6.97 6.28
C LYS A 106 5.81 6.76 5.79
N PHE A 107 6.64 6.15 6.62
CA PHE A 107 8.00 5.71 6.30
C PHE A 107 8.00 4.18 6.31
N GLY A 108 8.49 3.57 5.24
CA GLY A 108 8.53 2.13 5.10
C GLY A 108 9.93 1.62 4.80
N LEU A 109 10.32 0.53 5.47
CA LEU A 109 11.50 -0.28 5.16
C LEU A 109 11.03 -1.65 4.71
N ALA A 110 11.31 -2.01 3.47
CA ALA A 110 10.86 -3.23 2.84
C ALA A 110 12.03 -4.16 2.52
N PHE A 111 11.75 -5.45 2.55
CA PHE A 111 12.62 -6.48 2.03
C PHE A 111 11.80 -7.50 1.24
N ALA A 112 12.27 -7.88 0.08
CA ALA A 112 11.63 -8.88 -0.77
C ALA A 112 12.64 -9.90 -1.29
N ARG A 113 12.15 -11.13 -1.50
CA ARG A 113 12.96 -12.21 -2.05
C ARG A 113 12.11 -13.14 -2.91
N ALA A 114 12.67 -13.58 -4.02
CA ALA A 114 12.16 -14.70 -4.79
C ALA A 114 12.63 -16.02 -4.15
N PHE A 115 11.71 -16.85 -3.73
CA PHE A 115 11.99 -18.18 -3.14
C PHE A 115 12.04 -19.26 -4.22
N SER A 116 11.33 -19.03 -5.31
CA SER A 116 11.38 -19.85 -6.53
C SER A 116 11.09 -18.94 -7.73
N PRO A 117 11.24 -19.42 -8.98
CA PRO A 117 10.82 -18.69 -10.17
C PRO A 117 9.35 -18.26 -10.13
N TYR A 118 8.53 -19.02 -9.40
CA TYR A 118 7.08 -18.82 -9.34
C TYR A 118 6.60 -18.16 -8.05
N LEU A 119 7.43 -18.00 -7.01
CA LEU A 119 6.99 -17.52 -5.71
C LEU A 119 7.90 -16.42 -5.17
N LYS A 120 7.31 -15.28 -4.91
CA LYS A 120 7.95 -14.07 -4.38
C LYS A 120 7.23 -13.62 -3.12
N MET A 121 7.99 -13.24 -2.12
CA MET A 121 7.45 -12.73 -0.85
C MET A 121 8.15 -11.44 -0.47
N GLY A 122 7.40 -10.57 0.19
CA GLY A 122 7.91 -9.30 0.71
C GLY A 122 7.32 -8.97 2.06
N LEU A 123 8.15 -8.36 2.88
CA LEU A 123 7.78 -7.79 4.17
C LEU A 123 8.14 -6.31 4.15
N LYS A 124 7.27 -5.45 4.67
CA LYS A 124 7.56 -4.04 4.88
C LYS A 124 7.18 -3.62 6.29
N LEU A 125 8.06 -2.92 6.96
CA LEU A 125 7.83 -2.29 8.26
C LEU A 125 7.51 -0.82 8.03
N ASP A 126 6.40 -0.36 8.58
CA ASP A 126 5.92 1.00 8.42
C ASP A 126 5.90 1.76 9.75
N TYR A 127 6.36 2.98 9.71
CA TYR A 127 6.21 3.96 10.76
C TYR A 127 5.31 5.10 10.29
N LEU A 128 4.21 5.29 11.00
CA LEU A 128 3.15 6.22 10.68
C LEU A 128 3.18 7.40 11.64
N LEU A 129 3.12 8.61 11.07
CA LEU A 129 3.04 9.87 11.81
C LEU A 129 1.81 10.64 11.34
N PHE A 130 0.93 10.96 12.26
CA PHE A 130 -0.24 11.80 12.05
C PHE A 130 -0.05 13.11 12.76
N ASN A 131 -0.10 14.20 12.03
CA ASN A 131 -0.06 15.55 12.58
C ASN A 131 -1.43 16.20 12.37
N PHE A 132 -1.99 16.70 13.46
CA PHE A 132 -3.22 17.50 13.47
C PHE A 132 -2.83 18.89 13.96
N ASN A 133 -3.26 19.96 13.26
CA ASN A 133 -3.06 21.35 13.72
C ASN A 133 -4.01 21.64 14.87
N ASP A 134 -3.57 22.53 15.80
CA ASP A 134 -4.25 22.94 17.01
C ASP A 134 -4.37 21.88 18.12
N ASP A 135 -3.49 21.98 19.12
CA ASP A 135 -3.52 21.36 20.47
C ASP A 135 -3.68 19.82 20.54
N TYR A 136 -3.74 19.12 19.41
CA TYR A 136 -3.81 17.68 19.36
C TYR A 136 -2.42 17.05 19.24
N GLU A 137 -2.13 16.11 20.12
CA GLU A 137 -0.89 15.36 20.17
C GLU A 137 -0.56 14.70 18.82
N LYS A 138 0.70 14.80 18.39
CA LYS A 138 1.22 14.01 17.26
C LYS A 138 1.02 12.54 17.53
N LYS A 139 0.27 11.87 16.68
CA LYS A 139 -0.01 10.44 16.84
C LYS A 139 0.97 9.61 16.02
N LYS A 140 1.41 8.51 16.61
CA LYS A 140 2.39 7.62 16.02
C LYS A 140 1.89 6.19 16.07
N ALA A 141 2.18 5.43 15.05
CA ALA A 141 1.95 3.99 15.03
C ALA A 141 3.05 3.28 14.25
N ALA A 142 3.33 2.05 14.62
CA ALA A 142 4.17 1.16 13.84
C ALA A 142 3.32 -0.03 13.39
N THR A 143 3.49 -0.44 12.16
CA THR A 143 2.79 -1.60 11.59
C THR A 143 3.70 -2.32 10.60
N PHE A 144 3.20 -3.39 10.02
CA PHE A 144 3.88 -4.09 8.94
C PHE A 144 2.92 -4.51 7.84
N GLU A 145 3.48 -4.73 6.67
CA GLU A 145 2.78 -5.19 5.48
C GLU A 145 3.41 -6.51 5.01
N LEU A 146 2.57 -7.39 4.52
CA LEU A 146 3.01 -8.64 3.90
C LEU A 146 2.55 -8.65 2.45
N GLY A 147 3.46 -9.03 1.57
CA GLY A 147 3.20 -9.23 0.16
C GLY A 147 3.55 -10.63 -0.28
N LEU A 148 2.74 -11.17 -1.16
CA LEU A 148 3.01 -12.42 -1.87
C LEU A 148 2.62 -12.24 -3.33
N GLN A 149 3.47 -12.73 -4.23
CA GLN A 149 3.17 -12.83 -5.65
C GLN A 149 3.58 -14.20 -6.17
N SER A 150 2.78 -14.75 -7.06
CA SER A 150 3.04 -16.04 -7.70
C SER A 150 2.77 -15.95 -9.19
N ASP A 151 3.79 -16.21 -9.98
CA ASP A 151 3.68 -16.31 -11.44
C ASP A 151 3.24 -17.75 -11.78
N ILE A 152 1.96 -17.94 -12.05
CA ILE A 152 1.38 -19.26 -12.36
C ILE A 152 1.76 -19.67 -13.79
N THR A 153 1.75 -18.71 -14.71
CA THR A 153 2.20 -18.85 -16.09
C THR A 153 2.89 -17.55 -16.50
N ASP A 154 3.52 -17.53 -17.68
CA ASP A 154 4.15 -16.33 -18.24
C ASP A 154 3.18 -15.12 -18.37
N ASN A 155 1.87 -15.38 -18.42
CA ASN A 155 0.84 -14.37 -18.61
C ASN A 155 -0.12 -14.23 -17.41
N LEU A 156 0.06 -15.01 -16.34
CA LEU A 156 -0.84 -15.00 -15.19
C LEU A 156 -0.04 -14.91 -13.90
N CYS A 157 -0.14 -13.77 -13.25
CA CYS A 157 0.40 -13.52 -11.92
C CYS A 157 -0.73 -13.33 -10.91
N ILE A 158 -0.63 -13.98 -9.76
CA ILE A 158 -1.52 -13.79 -8.62
C ILE A 158 -0.78 -12.98 -7.56
N GLY A 159 -1.42 -11.94 -7.06
CA GLY A 159 -0.90 -11.12 -5.99
C GLY A 159 -1.81 -11.11 -4.77
N VAL A 160 -1.20 -11.18 -3.59
CA VAL A 160 -1.85 -11.00 -2.28
C VAL A 160 -1.07 -9.97 -1.48
N TYR A 161 -1.80 -9.09 -0.82
CA TYR A 161 -1.21 -8.06 0.02
C TYR A 161 -2.06 -7.84 1.26
N ILE A 162 -1.39 -7.69 2.40
CA ILE A 162 -2.04 -7.43 3.69
C ILE A 162 -1.31 -6.27 4.38
N PHE A 163 -2.06 -5.23 4.71
CA PHE A 163 -1.61 -4.13 5.55
C PHE A 163 -2.13 -4.29 6.97
N ASN A 164 -1.28 -4.06 7.96
CA ASN A 164 -1.61 -4.03 9.38
C ASN A 164 -2.28 -5.31 9.94
N PRO A 165 -1.74 -6.52 9.68
CA PRO A 165 -2.37 -7.76 10.13
C PRO A 165 -2.48 -7.91 11.66
N HIS A 166 -1.68 -7.16 12.42
CA HIS A 166 -1.68 -7.23 13.89
C HIS A 166 -2.61 -6.20 14.56
N HIS A 167 -3.44 -5.49 13.78
CA HIS A 167 -4.40 -4.50 14.29
C HIS A 167 -3.75 -3.41 15.16
N ALA A 168 -2.67 -2.78 14.68
CA ALA A 168 -2.00 -1.70 15.37
C ALA A 168 -2.99 -0.62 15.80
N LYS A 169 -2.76 -0.08 17.00
CA LYS A 169 -3.59 0.97 17.59
C LYS A 169 -2.83 2.29 17.58
N LEU A 170 -3.50 3.36 17.26
CA LEU A 170 -3.03 4.71 17.53
C LEU A 170 -3.16 4.95 19.04
N LYS A 171 -2.05 5.23 19.70
CA LYS A 171 -2.07 5.64 21.13
C LYS A 171 -2.80 6.97 21.23
N THR A 172 -4.05 6.94 21.65
CA THR A 172 -4.95 8.10 21.81
C THR A 172 -5.94 7.83 22.92
N LEU A 173 -6.54 8.88 23.50
CA LEU A 173 -7.66 8.78 24.46
C LEU A 173 -8.82 7.89 23.99
N HIS A 174 -9.00 7.69 22.67
CA HIS A 174 -10.07 6.89 22.08
C HIS A 174 -9.60 5.57 21.43
N ASN A 175 -8.35 5.15 21.61
CA ASN A 175 -7.82 3.86 21.08
C ASN A 175 -8.25 3.56 19.61
N ILE A 176 -8.12 4.53 18.72
CA ILE A 176 -8.48 4.35 17.30
C ILE A 176 -7.60 3.21 16.72
N ARG A 177 -8.24 2.20 16.15
CA ARG A 177 -7.55 1.09 15.49
C ARG A 177 -7.27 1.45 14.05
N LEU A 178 -6.06 1.17 13.58
CA LEU A 178 -5.76 1.21 12.16
C LEU A 178 -6.52 0.08 11.44
N PRO A 179 -7.08 0.33 10.26
CA PRO A 179 -7.75 -0.71 9.50
C PRO A 179 -6.76 -1.80 9.06
N VAL A 180 -7.26 -3.01 8.93
CA VAL A 180 -6.58 -4.08 8.20
C VAL A 180 -7.05 -4.02 6.76
N VAL A 181 -6.12 -3.95 5.82
CA VAL A 181 -6.45 -3.95 4.39
C VAL A 181 -5.92 -5.23 3.78
N PHE A 182 -6.82 -5.99 3.17
CA PHE A 182 -6.49 -7.15 2.37
C PHE A 182 -6.77 -6.83 0.89
N ARG A 183 -5.78 -7.10 0.03
CA ARG A 183 -5.91 -6.95 -1.42
C ARG A 183 -5.54 -8.26 -2.10
N PHE A 184 -6.34 -8.63 -3.07
CA PHE A 184 -6.10 -9.77 -3.95
C PHE A 184 -6.20 -9.29 -5.40
N GLY A 185 -5.35 -9.81 -6.29
CA GLY A 185 -5.34 -9.45 -7.71
C GLY A 185 -4.78 -10.58 -8.57
N LEU A 186 -5.20 -10.55 -9.83
CA LEU A 186 -4.78 -11.48 -10.89
C LEU A 186 -4.15 -10.69 -12.02
#